data_23c50ef3e915ce2756e1cf033e194bb6
#
_entry.id   23c50ef3e915ce2756e1cf033e194bb6
#
_cell.length_a   1.000
_cell.length_b   1.000
_cell.length_c   1.000
_cell.angle_alpha   90.00
_cell.angle_beta   90.00
_cell.angle_gamma   90.00
#
_symmetry.space_group_name_H-M   'P 1'
#
loop_
_entity.id
_entity.type
_entity.pdbx_description
1 polymer ?
#
loop_
_entity_poly.entity_id
_entity_poly.type
_entity_poly.pdbx_seq_one_letter_code
_entity_poly.pdbx_strand_id
1 'polypeptide(L)'
;MIKSAMFIEAKKLINLPVAAMDTSSKVGTIREILVDPENGRLLGFLIKTGGFWGSPKVLSAVDIREFDPNGIVTDSIENIVSSKEIVRINEVLAKKIILLGMKAKTQSGKRLGVVENFLLDTETECVVKYYLKDLVGGSRIFPADKVAKIDKEIIFSDDIEAIPPGAVGQTA
;
A
#
# COMPACT_ATOMS: atom_id res chain seq x y z
N MET A 1 -9.24 -19.76 4.62
CA MET A 1 -7.93 -19.38 5.21
C MET A 1 -8.13 -18.14 6.06
N ILE A 2 -7.81 -18.19 7.34
CA ILE A 2 -7.99 -17.04 8.24
C ILE A 2 -6.71 -16.23 8.16
N LYS A 3 -6.72 -15.16 7.35
CA LYS A 3 -5.67 -14.14 7.48
C LYS A 3 -5.87 -13.51 8.86
N SER A 4 -4.85 -13.54 9.70
CA SER A 4 -4.91 -12.89 11.00
C SER A 4 -5.11 -11.39 10.78
N ALA A 5 -6.17 -10.83 11.34
CA ALA A 5 -6.46 -9.40 11.24
C ALA A 5 -5.27 -8.61 11.85
N MET A 6 -4.65 -7.78 11.06
CA MET A 6 -3.50 -6.99 11.47
C MET A 6 -3.52 -5.62 10.78
N PHE A 7 -3.22 -4.59 11.55
CA PHE A 7 -2.94 -3.27 11.00
C PHE A 7 -1.44 -3.12 10.78
N ILE A 8 -1.03 -2.88 9.54
CA ILE A 8 0.37 -2.73 9.17
C ILE A 8 0.60 -1.36 8.54
N GLU A 9 1.61 -0.65 9.03
CA GLU A 9 2.09 0.57 8.39
C GLU A 9 2.86 0.25 7.11
N ALA A 10 2.59 1.01 6.04
CA ALA A 10 3.21 0.81 4.74
C ALA A 10 4.75 0.79 4.78
N LYS A 11 5.36 1.69 5.54
CA LYS A 11 6.82 1.73 5.69
C LYS A 11 7.41 0.45 6.29
N LYS A 12 6.65 -0.27 7.11
CA LYS A 12 7.10 -1.55 7.67
C LYS A 12 7.05 -2.69 6.66
N LEU A 13 6.21 -2.57 5.64
CA LEU A 13 6.14 -3.54 4.55
C LEU A 13 7.31 -3.39 3.56
N ILE A 14 7.81 -2.19 3.34
CA ILE A 14 8.91 -1.94 2.42
C ILE A 14 10.18 -2.67 2.88
N ASN A 15 10.81 -3.38 1.97
CA ASN A 15 11.97 -4.26 2.18
C ASN A 15 11.69 -5.55 2.97
N LEU A 16 10.46 -5.82 3.41
CA LEU A 16 10.15 -7.13 3.97
C LEU A 16 10.40 -8.24 2.93
N PRO A 17 10.91 -9.39 3.38
CA PRO A 17 11.09 -10.54 2.52
C PRO A 17 9.74 -11.12 2.09
N VAL A 18 9.71 -11.64 0.87
CA VAL A 18 8.64 -12.47 0.35
C VAL A 18 9.17 -13.88 0.20
N ALA A 19 8.46 -14.86 0.77
CA ALA A 19 8.82 -16.27 0.73
C ALA A 19 7.73 -17.09 0.02
N ALA A 20 8.15 -18.09 -0.73
CA ALA A 20 7.26 -19.07 -1.35
C ALA A 20 7.37 -20.41 -0.61
N MET A 21 6.23 -21.00 -0.29
CA MET A 21 6.17 -22.24 0.51
C MET A 21 6.65 -23.46 -0.28
N ASP A 22 6.30 -23.55 -1.55
CA ASP A 22 6.67 -24.66 -2.41
C ASP A 22 8.19 -24.85 -2.55
N THR A 23 8.93 -23.76 -2.55
CA THR A 23 10.40 -23.77 -2.62
C THR A 23 11.06 -23.60 -1.26
N SER A 24 10.28 -23.32 -0.21
CA SER A 24 10.77 -23.00 1.14
C SER A 24 11.87 -21.93 1.13
N SER A 25 11.76 -20.95 0.25
CA SER A 25 12.83 -19.99 0.01
C SER A 25 12.31 -18.55 -0.09
N LYS A 26 13.20 -17.62 0.19
CA LYS A 26 12.99 -16.21 -0.08
C LYS A 26 13.06 -15.97 -1.60
N VAL A 27 12.02 -15.35 -2.15
CA VAL A 27 11.92 -15.03 -3.58
C VAL A 27 12.25 -13.57 -3.91
N GLY A 28 12.23 -12.70 -2.92
CA GLY A 28 12.54 -11.29 -3.11
C GLY A 28 12.21 -10.45 -1.88
N THR A 29 12.12 -9.14 -2.08
CA THR A 29 11.68 -8.18 -1.07
C THR A 29 10.66 -7.22 -1.66
N ILE A 30 9.75 -6.70 -0.82
CA ILE A 30 8.78 -5.70 -1.22
C ILE A 30 9.48 -4.39 -1.56
N ARG A 31 9.26 -3.90 -2.76
CA ARG A 31 9.76 -2.60 -3.23
C ARG A 31 8.69 -1.51 -3.14
N GLU A 32 7.47 -1.81 -3.59
CA GLU A 32 6.34 -0.88 -3.61
C GLU A 32 5.05 -1.60 -3.20
N ILE A 33 4.13 -0.85 -2.63
CA ILE A 33 2.78 -1.29 -2.28
C ILE A 33 1.83 -0.74 -3.33
N LEU A 34 1.13 -1.62 -4.02
CA LEU A 34 0.24 -1.27 -5.12
C LEU A 34 -1.20 -1.26 -4.60
N VAL A 35 -1.83 -0.10 -4.64
CA VAL A 35 -3.18 0.14 -4.16
C VAL A 35 -4.07 0.58 -5.32
N ASP A 36 -5.29 0.08 -5.36
CA ASP A 36 -6.28 0.48 -6.33
C ASP A 36 -6.72 1.94 -6.06
N PRO A 37 -6.51 2.86 -7.00
CA PRO A 37 -6.87 4.26 -6.82
C PRO A 37 -8.38 4.52 -6.75
N GLU A 38 -9.20 3.56 -7.17
CA GLU A 38 -10.67 3.72 -7.18
C GLU A 38 -11.30 3.41 -5.83
N ASN A 39 -10.72 2.49 -5.07
CA ASN A 39 -11.34 1.99 -3.85
C ASN A 39 -10.39 1.83 -2.65
N GLY A 40 -9.10 2.14 -2.81
CA GLY A 40 -8.12 2.05 -1.73
C GLY A 40 -7.72 0.63 -1.34
N ARG A 41 -8.08 -0.40 -2.13
CA ARG A 41 -7.73 -1.79 -1.85
C ARG A 41 -6.32 -2.14 -2.28
N LEU A 42 -5.67 -3.01 -1.53
CA LEU A 42 -4.40 -3.60 -1.90
C LEU A 42 -4.56 -4.42 -3.18
N LEU A 43 -3.81 -4.08 -4.22
CA LEU A 43 -3.69 -4.89 -5.44
C LEU A 43 -2.57 -5.92 -5.32
N GLY A 44 -1.53 -5.61 -4.57
CA GLY A 44 -0.36 -6.46 -4.38
C GLY A 44 0.90 -5.66 -4.12
N PHE A 45 2.02 -6.32 -4.35
CA PHE A 45 3.35 -5.76 -4.12
C PHE A 45 4.22 -5.84 -5.36
N LEU A 46 4.96 -4.77 -5.64
CA LEU A 46 6.09 -4.83 -6.55
C LEU A 46 7.26 -5.48 -5.82
N ILE A 47 7.82 -6.54 -6.39
CA ILE A 47 8.86 -7.36 -5.76
C ILE A 47 10.20 -7.08 -6.42
N LYS A 48 11.19 -6.76 -5.61
CA LYS A 48 12.60 -6.72 -6.02
C LYS A 48 13.16 -8.15 -5.93
N THR A 49 13.40 -8.76 -7.08
CA THR A 49 14.10 -10.04 -7.21
C THR A 49 15.58 -9.82 -7.53
N GLY A 50 16.40 -10.85 -7.42
CA GLY A 50 17.86 -10.74 -7.66
C GLY A 50 18.29 -10.48 -9.11
N GLY A 51 17.37 -10.43 -10.08
CA GLY A 51 17.67 -10.16 -11.49
C GLY A 51 17.57 -8.68 -11.84
N PHE A 52 18.51 -8.20 -12.67
CA PHE A 52 18.52 -6.80 -13.15
C PHE A 52 17.70 -6.59 -14.43
N TRP A 53 17.30 -7.65 -15.12
CA TRP A 53 16.68 -7.60 -16.45
C TRP A 53 15.28 -8.21 -16.44
N GLY A 54 14.37 -7.56 -17.16
CA GLY A 54 13.00 -8.03 -17.38
C GLY A 54 11.92 -7.08 -16.89
N SER A 55 10.67 -7.49 -17.08
CA SER A 55 9.50 -6.76 -16.58
C SER A 55 9.47 -6.77 -15.04
N PRO A 56 8.96 -5.70 -14.41
CA PRO A 56 8.75 -5.70 -12.96
C PRO A 56 7.96 -6.92 -12.50
N LYS A 57 8.42 -7.57 -11.43
CA LYS A 57 7.76 -8.73 -10.82
C LYS A 57 6.81 -8.26 -9.74
N VAL A 58 5.65 -8.88 -9.66
CA VAL A 58 4.60 -8.55 -8.70
C VAL A 58 4.04 -9.80 -8.04
N LEU A 59 3.61 -9.64 -6.79
CA LEU A 59 2.77 -10.59 -6.07
C LEU A 59 1.39 -9.94 -5.90
N SER A 60 0.35 -10.57 -6.47
CA SER A 60 -1.02 -10.11 -6.31
C SER A 60 -1.52 -10.31 -4.87
N ALA A 61 -2.38 -9.43 -4.38
CA ALA A 61 -2.98 -9.55 -3.05
C ALA A 61 -3.74 -10.88 -2.87
N VAL A 62 -4.40 -11.38 -3.92
CA VAL A 62 -5.14 -12.64 -3.89
C VAL A 62 -4.25 -13.86 -3.68
N ASP A 63 -2.96 -13.77 -4.01
CA ASP A 63 -1.98 -14.84 -3.89
C ASP A 63 -1.17 -14.75 -2.58
N ILE A 64 -1.48 -13.76 -1.72
CA ILE A 64 -0.90 -13.67 -0.39
C ILE A 64 -1.59 -14.68 0.51
N ARG A 65 -0.81 -15.63 1.00
CA ARG A 65 -1.27 -16.61 1.99
C ARG A 65 -1.30 -16.01 3.38
N GLU A 66 -0.25 -15.30 3.75
CA GLU A 66 -0.06 -14.80 5.12
C GLU A 66 0.70 -13.48 5.15
N PHE A 67 0.24 -12.59 6.02
CA PHE A 67 0.98 -11.42 6.46
C PHE A 67 1.64 -11.72 7.80
N ASP A 68 2.95 -11.79 7.83
CA ASP A 68 3.75 -11.94 9.05
C ASP A 68 4.56 -10.66 9.30
N PRO A 69 4.79 -10.24 10.55
CA PRO A 69 5.62 -9.07 10.85
C PRO A 69 7.03 -9.12 10.26
N ASN A 70 7.52 -10.32 9.96
CA ASN A 70 8.87 -10.55 9.42
C ASN A 70 8.88 -10.78 7.91
N GLY A 71 7.72 -10.89 7.25
CA GLY A 71 7.64 -11.14 5.83
C GLY A 71 6.25 -11.47 5.31
N ILE A 72 6.15 -11.61 4.01
CA ILE A 72 4.93 -12.02 3.30
C ILE A 72 5.14 -13.42 2.77
N VAL A 73 4.12 -14.26 2.90
CA VAL A 73 4.16 -15.65 2.44
C VAL A 73 3.17 -15.85 1.29
N THR A 74 3.61 -16.48 0.22
CA THR A 74 2.76 -17.01 -0.86
C THR A 74 2.91 -18.53 -0.95
N ASP A 75 1.93 -19.21 -1.56
CA ASP A 75 1.97 -20.67 -1.69
C ASP A 75 3.03 -21.13 -2.70
N SER A 76 3.19 -20.43 -3.81
CA SER A 76 4.08 -20.81 -4.89
C SER A 76 4.91 -19.65 -5.41
N ILE A 77 6.15 -19.97 -5.84
CA ILE A 77 7.00 -19.01 -6.55
C ILE A 77 6.37 -18.58 -7.90
N GLU A 78 5.52 -19.41 -8.48
CA GLU A 78 4.81 -19.09 -9.73
C GLU A 78 3.81 -17.93 -9.57
N ASN A 79 3.41 -17.60 -8.34
CA ASN A 79 2.60 -16.44 -8.03
C ASN A 79 3.35 -15.10 -8.19
N ILE A 80 4.68 -15.16 -8.34
CA ILE A 80 5.50 -13.99 -8.64
C ILE A 80 5.59 -13.82 -10.15
N VAL A 81 4.66 -13.08 -10.70
CA VAL A 81 4.47 -12.91 -12.14
C VAL A 81 4.99 -11.58 -12.67
N SER A 82 5.02 -11.42 -13.99
CA SER A 82 5.27 -10.10 -14.58
C SER A 82 4.09 -9.16 -14.32
N SER A 83 4.37 -7.89 -14.04
CA SER A 83 3.31 -6.88 -13.89
C SER A 83 2.38 -6.77 -15.10
N LYS A 84 2.88 -7.13 -16.28
CA LYS A 84 2.09 -7.12 -17.53
C LYS A 84 1.00 -8.18 -17.57
N GLU A 85 1.11 -9.21 -16.74
CA GLU A 85 0.13 -10.31 -16.69
C GLU A 85 -1.12 -9.93 -15.88
N ILE A 86 -1.05 -8.87 -15.07
CA ILE A 86 -2.17 -8.39 -14.25
C ILE A 86 -2.56 -6.99 -14.71
N VAL A 87 -3.64 -6.89 -15.49
CA VAL A 87 -4.06 -5.65 -16.15
C VAL A 87 -4.13 -4.47 -15.18
N ARG A 88 -4.82 -4.63 -14.05
CA ARG A 88 -5.01 -3.54 -13.09
C ARG A 88 -3.71 -3.06 -12.44
N ILE A 89 -2.83 -3.97 -12.11
CA ILE A 89 -1.49 -3.65 -11.59
C ILE A 89 -0.66 -2.91 -12.66
N ASN A 90 -0.70 -3.40 -13.89
CA ASN A 90 0.03 -2.77 -14.99
C ASN A 90 -0.45 -1.33 -15.24
N GLU A 91 -1.75 -1.07 -15.17
CA GLU A 91 -2.32 0.28 -15.28
C GLU A 91 -1.82 1.22 -14.17
N VAL A 92 -1.84 0.77 -12.93
CA VAL A 92 -1.37 1.55 -11.76
C VAL A 92 0.11 1.89 -11.91
N LEU A 93 0.93 0.92 -12.30
CA LEU A 93 2.36 1.13 -12.54
C LEU A 93 2.64 2.06 -13.73
N ALA A 94 1.89 1.91 -14.84
CA ALA A 94 2.02 2.77 -16.01
C ALA A 94 1.67 4.24 -15.70
N LYS A 95 0.66 4.46 -14.85
CA LYS A 95 0.27 5.79 -14.36
C LYS A 95 1.16 6.31 -13.23
N LYS A 96 2.09 5.49 -12.73
CA LYS A 96 2.97 5.80 -11.58
C LYS A 96 2.20 6.19 -10.31
N ILE A 97 1.09 5.52 -10.05
CA ILE A 97 0.28 5.73 -8.85
C ILE A 97 0.91 4.95 -7.70
N ILE A 98 1.78 5.60 -6.95
CA ILE A 98 2.44 5.07 -5.76
C ILE A 98 2.12 6.01 -4.61
N LEU A 99 1.45 5.49 -3.58
CA LEU A 99 0.92 6.32 -2.49
C LEU A 99 2.00 6.98 -1.64
N LEU A 100 3.07 6.24 -1.30
CA LEU A 100 4.18 6.80 -0.53
C LEU A 100 4.88 7.91 -1.33
N GLY A 101 4.99 9.09 -0.74
CA GLY A 101 5.55 10.27 -1.38
C GLY A 101 4.56 11.07 -2.24
N MET A 102 3.31 10.62 -2.39
CA MET A 102 2.31 11.31 -3.19
C MET A 102 1.82 12.57 -2.48
N LYS A 103 1.63 13.66 -3.24
CA LYS A 103 1.06 14.92 -2.73
C LYS A 103 -0.42 14.75 -2.43
N ALA A 104 -0.88 15.46 -1.41
CA ALA A 104 -2.26 15.46 -0.97
C ALA A 104 -2.84 16.87 -0.86
N LYS A 105 -4.08 17.04 -1.29
CA LYS A 105 -4.84 18.30 -1.20
C LYS A 105 -6.33 18.01 -1.02
N THR A 106 -7.11 19.04 -0.68
CA THR A 106 -8.58 18.96 -0.70
C THR A 106 -9.14 19.23 -2.09
N GLN A 107 -10.42 18.98 -2.29
CA GLN A 107 -11.13 19.29 -3.54
C GLN A 107 -11.06 20.78 -3.89
N SER A 108 -11.10 21.67 -2.91
CA SER A 108 -10.91 23.12 -3.09
C SER A 108 -9.45 23.55 -3.34
N GLY A 109 -8.49 22.61 -3.31
CA GLY A 109 -7.09 22.86 -3.61
C GLY A 109 -6.22 23.21 -2.40
N LYS A 110 -6.74 23.14 -1.18
CA LYS A 110 -5.95 23.33 0.05
C LYS A 110 -4.92 22.20 0.17
N ARG A 111 -3.64 22.54 0.20
CA ARG A 111 -2.55 21.56 0.36
C ARG A 111 -2.57 20.98 1.77
N LEU A 112 -2.50 19.65 1.84
CA LEU A 112 -2.45 18.90 3.09
C LEU A 112 -1.05 18.38 3.42
N GLY A 113 -0.20 18.21 2.43
CA GLY A 113 1.16 17.72 2.57
C GLY A 113 1.49 16.59 1.61
N VAL A 114 2.38 15.70 2.05
CA VAL A 114 2.85 14.54 1.29
C VAL A 114 2.59 13.28 2.11
N VAL A 115 2.17 12.21 1.46
CA VAL A 115 1.97 10.91 2.13
C VAL A 115 3.31 10.39 2.62
N GLU A 116 3.50 10.46 3.92
CA GLU A 116 4.68 9.91 4.59
C GLU A 116 4.53 8.42 4.87
N ASN A 117 3.30 8.00 5.21
CA ASN A 117 2.97 6.61 5.52
C ASN A 117 1.46 6.39 5.36
N PHE A 118 1.01 5.16 5.38
CA PHE A 118 -0.41 4.82 5.50
C PHE A 118 -0.58 3.52 6.27
N LEU A 119 -1.76 3.29 6.81
CA LEU A 119 -2.12 2.10 7.55
C LEU A 119 -3.00 1.20 6.68
N LEU A 120 -2.57 -0.04 6.52
CA LEU A 120 -3.29 -1.10 5.81
C LEU A 120 -3.93 -2.04 6.82
N ASP A 121 -5.22 -2.30 6.66
CA ASP A 121 -5.91 -3.41 7.32
C ASP A 121 -5.74 -4.65 6.45
N THR A 122 -5.10 -5.69 6.97
CA THR A 122 -4.83 -6.92 6.21
C THR A 122 -6.06 -7.83 6.08
N GLU A 123 -7.08 -7.65 6.90
CA GLU A 123 -8.34 -8.41 6.82
C GLU A 123 -9.20 -7.90 5.66
N THR A 124 -9.44 -6.59 5.63
CA THR A 124 -10.21 -5.95 4.55
C THR A 124 -9.38 -5.66 3.30
N GLU A 125 -8.05 -5.74 3.43
CA GLU A 125 -7.07 -5.39 2.41
C GLU A 125 -7.21 -3.93 1.93
N CYS A 126 -7.64 -3.03 2.81
CA CYS A 126 -7.86 -1.62 2.49
C CYS A 126 -6.93 -0.70 3.28
N VAL A 127 -6.61 0.43 2.66
CA VAL A 127 -5.99 1.56 3.38
C VAL A 127 -7.06 2.18 4.27
N VAL A 128 -6.74 2.36 5.56
CA VAL A 128 -7.68 2.92 6.54
C VAL A 128 -7.30 4.33 7.02
N LYS A 129 -6.02 4.68 6.99
CA LYS A 129 -5.52 6.00 7.40
C LYS A 129 -4.30 6.40 6.58
N TYR A 130 -4.16 7.71 6.35
CA TYR A 130 -2.99 8.33 5.74
C TYR A 130 -2.26 9.21 6.75
N TYR A 131 -0.96 9.10 6.81
CA TYR A 131 -0.07 9.98 7.57
C TYR A 131 0.55 10.96 6.60
N LEU A 132 0.20 12.23 6.72
CA LEU A 132 0.67 13.29 5.84
C LEU A 132 1.67 14.18 6.57
N LYS A 133 2.83 14.38 5.96
CA LYS A 133 3.83 15.35 6.40
C LYS A 133 3.56 16.69 5.73
N ASP A 134 3.35 17.73 6.54
CA ASP A 134 3.16 19.08 6.02
C ASP A 134 4.49 19.78 5.68
N LEU A 135 4.39 21.01 5.13
CA LEU A 135 5.56 21.76 4.68
C LEU A 135 6.50 22.22 5.81
N VAL A 136 5.99 22.27 7.05
CA VAL A 136 6.78 22.66 8.23
C VAL A 136 7.28 21.47 9.04
N GLY A 137 7.05 20.25 8.53
CA GLY A 137 7.54 19.01 9.12
C GLY A 137 6.60 18.38 10.15
N GLY A 138 5.41 18.93 10.36
CA GLY A 138 4.37 18.31 11.18
C GLY A 138 3.75 17.09 10.50
N SER A 139 3.43 16.06 11.27
CA SER A 139 2.70 14.89 10.77
C SER A 139 1.24 14.95 11.24
N ARG A 140 0.31 14.74 10.32
CA ARG A 140 -1.13 14.69 10.59
C ARG A 140 -1.72 13.40 10.01
N ILE A 141 -2.72 12.87 10.68
CA ILE A 141 -3.39 11.63 10.31
C ILE A 141 -4.77 11.96 9.75
N PHE A 142 -5.08 11.40 8.59
CA PHE A 142 -6.38 11.57 7.93
C PHE A 142 -7.02 10.23 7.61
N PRO A 143 -8.35 10.09 7.80
CA PRO A 143 -9.06 8.86 7.50
C PRO A 143 -9.14 8.63 5.99
N ALA A 144 -9.05 7.38 5.56
CA ALA A 144 -9.09 7.02 4.14
C ALA A 144 -10.49 7.14 3.51
N ASP A 145 -11.55 7.06 4.30
CA ASP A 145 -12.93 7.24 3.84
C ASP A 145 -13.25 8.67 3.35
N LYS A 146 -12.38 9.63 3.65
CA LYS A 146 -12.45 11.01 3.15
C LYS A 146 -11.69 11.25 1.85
N VAL A 147 -11.09 10.21 1.28
CA VAL A 147 -10.47 10.31 -0.05
C VAL A 147 -11.55 10.36 -1.11
N ALA A 148 -11.58 11.44 -1.89
CA ALA A 148 -12.50 11.64 -3.00
C ALA A 148 -11.92 11.06 -4.31
N LYS A 149 -10.60 11.13 -4.49
CA LYS A 149 -9.93 10.65 -5.72
C LYS A 149 -8.44 10.42 -5.47
N ILE A 150 -7.89 9.40 -6.11
CA ILE A 150 -6.45 9.17 -6.23
C ILE A 150 -6.08 9.13 -7.72
N ASP A 151 -5.12 9.99 -8.09
CA ASP A 151 -4.54 10.02 -9.43
C ASP A 151 -3.05 10.40 -9.31
N LYS A 152 -2.62 11.53 -9.83
CA LYS A 152 -1.27 12.08 -9.61
C LYS A 152 -1.09 12.65 -8.20
N GLU A 153 -2.19 12.96 -7.55
CA GLU A 153 -2.28 13.44 -6.17
C GLU A 153 -3.44 12.73 -5.48
N ILE A 154 -3.42 12.65 -4.16
CA ILE A 154 -4.57 12.24 -3.37
C ILE A 154 -5.43 13.47 -3.10
N ILE A 155 -6.70 13.39 -3.48
CA ILE A 155 -7.68 14.45 -3.27
C ILE A 155 -8.65 14.00 -2.18
N PHE A 156 -8.67 14.73 -1.09
CA PHE A 156 -9.59 14.53 0.02
C PHE A 156 -10.80 15.46 -0.11
N SER A 157 -11.91 15.09 0.52
CA SER A 157 -13.07 15.96 0.66
C SER A 157 -12.74 17.22 1.45
N ASP A 158 -13.47 18.31 1.20
CA ASP A 158 -13.19 19.61 1.84
C ASP A 158 -13.54 19.64 3.34
N ASP A 159 -14.41 18.73 3.78
CA ASP A 159 -14.82 18.57 5.20
C ASP A 159 -13.83 17.70 6.00
N ILE A 160 -12.64 17.43 5.43
CA ILE A 160 -11.67 16.59 6.11
C ILE A 160 -11.08 17.26 7.34
N GLU A 161 -11.02 16.51 8.42
CA GLU A 161 -10.35 16.88 9.66
C GLU A 161 -9.27 15.86 10.01
N ALA A 162 -8.16 16.34 10.57
CA ALA A 162 -7.12 15.47 11.06
C ALA A 162 -7.60 14.68 12.29
N ILE A 163 -7.25 13.42 12.36
CA ILE A 163 -7.53 12.57 13.53
C ILE A 163 -6.67 13.08 14.70
N PRO A 164 -7.25 13.40 15.87
CA PRO A 164 -6.50 13.88 17.02
C PRO A 164 -5.42 12.87 17.45
N PRO A 165 -4.27 13.36 17.95
CA PRO A 165 -3.27 12.49 18.60
C PRO A 165 -3.91 11.71 19.74
N GLY A 166 -3.76 10.38 19.76
CA GLY A 166 -4.37 9.50 20.77
C GLY A 166 -5.63 8.76 20.34
N ALA A 167 -6.33 9.19 19.28
CA ALA A 167 -7.48 8.48 18.71
C ALA A 167 -7.09 7.25 17.85
N VAL A 168 -5.81 6.95 17.75
CA VAL A 168 -5.24 5.91 16.86
C VAL A 168 -5.55 4.48 17.35
N GLY A 169 -6.14 4.31 18.52
CA GLY A 169 -6.45 3.00 19.11
C GLY A 169 -7.94 2.65 19.20
N GLN A 170 -8.84 3.52 18.75
CA GLN A 170 -10.28 3.27 18.79
C GLN A 170 -10.83 3.08 17.37
N THR A 171 -10.59 1.91 16.82
CA THR A 171 -11.48 1.35 15.81
C THR A 171 -12.37 0.35 16.51
N ALA A 172 -13.60 0.75 16.71
CA ALA A 172 -14.65 -0.18 17.02
C ALA A 172 -14.83 -1.16 15.83
#